data_0019d936f22e85b052d79cd359b23560
#
_entry.id   0019d936f22e85b052d79cd359b23560
#
_cell.length_a   1.000
_cell.length_b   1.000
_cell.length_c   1.000
_cell.angle_alpha   90.00
_cell.angle_beta   90.00
_cell.angle_gamma   90.00
#
_symmetry.space_group_name_H-M   'P 1'
#
loop_
_entity.id
_entity.type
_entity.pdbx_description
1 polymer ?
#
loop_
_entity_poly.entity_id
_entity_poly.type
_entity_poly.pdbx_seq_one_letter_code
_entity_poly.pdbx_strand_id
1 'polypeptide(L)'
;MDGGPRIVVDPNRPLVDERFAVRLAGFPPRRRVTVRARMPLDGGLWEARATVRTDGDGTVDLDTQRPLAGTYDTADAMGLVWSAERIGDRPASHERTRTDGNVSLTATVGGRRVASATVERRFQREGVTAESVDHPQLVARLYEPPAGAADGDGHHPGVVLLGGSSGGFPSRRVASLLASRGYAVLALAYFGRDGLPDGLVELPLEYVDSAVEWLAARDRVRSAPLGVVGWSRGGELALLTATRCDRLRTAVGYAPSTVTFQGNSLLSDPGSAWTADGEGLPYVPLARPTGFRSRTVARWLRGRPLSVRPLFERGLAQASEKRVRAATVPVEEIGGPVLLVTGDDDRVWPADTLATRAMARLDAQSYPHAYDHLRVPGAGHDIKVPYHPTSERSTRPVPIPGQSLMLDMGGTPAGYARADAQAWKRTLATLDEGLQP
;
A
#
# COMPACT_ATOMS: atom_id res chain seq x y z
N MET A 1 12.23 12.24 44.02
CA MET A 1 11.95 12.05 42.58
C MET A 1 11.95 10.55 42.33
N ASP A 2 10.79 10.01 42.05
CA ASP A 2 10.58 8.56 41.92
C ASP A 2 11.17 8.09 40.58
N GLY A 3 12.42 7.66 40.64
CA GLY A 3 13.27 7.40 39.48
C GLY A 3 13.31 5.95 39.02
N GLY A 4 12.25 5.14 39.22
CA GLY A 4 12.18 3.73 38.82
C GLY A 4 12.15 3.54 37.27
N PRO A 5 12.41 2.29 36.81
CA PRO A 5 12.40 1.94 35.40
C PRO A 5 11.06 2.29 34.72
N ARG A 6 11.10 3.03 33.61
CA ARG A 6 9.93 3.40 32.83
C ARG A 6 10.20 3.37 31.33
N ILE A 7 9.14 3.12 30.55
CA ILE A 7 9.12 3.29 29.09
C ILE A 7 8.39 4.61 28.79
N VAL A 8 9.07 5.50 28.10
CA VAL A 8 8.51 6.78 27.64
C VAL A 8 8.19 6.65 26.15
N VAL A 9 6.97 7.00 25.77
CA VAL A 9 6.49 6.96 24.40
C VAL A 9 5.99 8.35 24.00
N ASP A 10 6.42 8.82 22.84
CA ASP A 10 6.02 10.14 22.34
C ASP A 10 5.89 10.15 20.81
N PRO A 11 4.73 10.52 20.23
CA PRO A 11 3.43 10.64 20.91
C PRO A 11 2.86 9.29 21.35
N ASN A 12 2.00 9.28 22.36
CA ASN A 12 1.35 8.05 22.85
C ASN A 12 0.00 7.75 22.17
N ARG A 13 -0.52 8.67 21.33
CA ARG A 13 -1.78 8.53 20.56
C ARG A 13 -1.61 8.95 19.09
N PRO A 14 -0.63 8.41 18.36
CA PRO A 14 -0.40 8.74 16.96
C PRO A 14 -1.47 8.13 16.05
N LEU A 15 -1.58 8.64 14.81
CA LEU A 15 -2.17 7.88 13.72
C LEU A 15 -1.25 6.68 13.38
N VAL A 16 -1.82 5.63 12.78
CA VAL A 16 -1.04 4.43 12.46
C VAL A 16 0.05 4.67 11.41
N ASP A 17 -0.04 5.76 10.64
CA ASP A 17 0.96 6.22 9.68
C ASP A 17 1.97 7.23 10.27
N GLU A 18 1.86 7.53 11.56
CA GLU A 18 2.78 8.41 12.30
C GLU A 18 3.77 7.59 13.12
N ARG A 19 5.00 8.09 13.22
CA ARG A 19 6.03 7.52 14.10
C ARG A 19 5.74 7.84 15.56
N PHE A 20 6.23 6.99 16.44
CA PHE A 20 6.39 7.30 17.85
C PHE A 20 7.79 6.88 18.31
N ALA A 21 8.38 7.68 19.16
CA ALA A 21 9.65 7.38 19.81
C ALA A 21 9.42 6.45 21.01
N VAL A 22 10.40 5.58 21.30
CA VAL A 22 10.41 4.74 22.48
C VAL A 22 11.74 4.91 23.22
N ARG A 23 11.67 5.46 24.43
CA ARG A 23 12.82 5.67 25.31
C ARG A 23 12.68 4.91 26.60
N LEU A 24 13.77 4.36 27.07
CA LEU A 24 13.88 3.73 28.39
C LEU A 24 14.59 4.70 29.33
N ALA A 25 14.10 4.85 30.57
CA ALA A 25 14.73 5.71 31.57
C ALA A 25 14.61 5.10 32.98
N GLY A 26 15.61 5.38 33.84
CA GLY A 26 15.63 4.92 35.23
C GLY A 26 15.94 3.42 35.39
N PHE A 27 16.50 2.79 34.35
CA PHE A 27 16.98 1.39 34.43
C PHE A 27 18.36 1.33 35.06
N PRO A 28 18.76 0.15 35.58
CA PRO A 28 20.15 -0.03 36.05
C PRO A 28 21.14 0.26 34.90
N PRO A 29 22.25 0.97 35.14
CA PRO A 29 23.26 1.28 34.11
C PRO A 29 23.90 0.01 33.52
N ARG A 30 24.21 0.11 32.20
CA ARG A 30 24.93 -0.93 31.44
C ARG A 30 24.29 -2.31 31.48
N ARG A 31 22.97 -2.40 31.71
CA ARG A 31 22.22 -3.65 31.77
C ARG A 31 21.56 -3.96 30.44
N ARG A 32 21.38 -5.26 30.16
CA ARG A 32 20.54 -5.70 29.03
C ARG A 32 19.07 -5.58 29.43
N VAL A 33 18.30 -4.92 28.58
CA VAL A 33 16.86 -4.76 28.70
C VAL A 33 16.23 -5.32 27.42
N THR A 34 15.23 -6.18 27.56
CA THR A 34 14.44 -6.63 26.41
C THR A 34 13.10 -5.89 26.42
N VAL A 35 12.85 -5.11 25.39
CA VAL A 35 11.56 -4.50 25.10
C VAL A 35 10.77 -5.44 24.19
N ARG A 36 9.55 -5.74 24.58
CA ARG A 36 8.60 -6.53 23.81
C ARG A 36 7.38 -5.67 23.47
N ALA A 37 6.98 -5.67 22.22
CA ALA A 37 5.78 -5.03 21.71
C ALA A 37 4.77 -6.11 21.33
N ARG A 38 3.53 -5.99 21.79
CA ARG A 38 2.40 -6.83 21.38
C ARG A 38 1.28 -5.97 20.84
N MET A 39 0.70 -6.37 19.72
CA MET A 39 -0.43 -5.66 19.13
C MET A 39 -1.45 -6.63 18.55
N PRO A 40 -2.74 -6.49 18.91
CA PRO A 40 -3.84 -7.10 18.17
C PRO A 40 -4.00 -6.36 16.83
N LEU A 41 -4.05 -7.09 15.74
CA LEU A 41 -4.22 -6.51 14.41
C LEU A 41 -4.80 -7.56 13.45
N ASP A 42 -5.89 -7.19 12.75
CA ASP A 42 -6.57 -8.04 11.77
C ASP A 42 -6.93 -9.44 12.33
N GLY A 43 -7.47 -9.44 13.55
CA GLY A 43 -7.88 -10.66 14.24
C GLY A 43 -6.73 -11.54 14.72
N GLY A 44 -5.47 -11.12 14.59
CA GLY A 44 -4.29 -11.83 15.08
C GLY A 44 -3.56 -11.06 16.18
N LEU A 45 -2.72 -11.75 16.92
CA LEU A 45 -1.80 -11.15 17.86
C LEU A 45 -0.39 -11.16 17.25
N TRP A 46 0.25 -10.00 17.23
CA TRP A 46 1.59 -9.80 16.68
C TRP A 46 2.57 -9.43 17.79
N GLU A 47 3.79 -9.90 17.70
CA GLU A 47 4.84 -9.63 18.68
C GLU A 47 6.15 -9.24 17.99
N ALA A 48 6.77 -8.16 18.47
CA ALA A 48 8.15 -7.82 18.16
C ALA A 48 8.95 -7.67 19.45
N ARG A 49 10.28 -7.75 19.32
CA ARG A 49 11.19 -7.61 20.46
C ARG A 49 12.51 -6.97 20.05
N ALA A 50 13.08 -6.20 20.99
CA ALA A 50 14.40 -5.62 20.88
C ALA A 50 15.13 -5.77 22.22
N THR A 51 16.32 -6.37 22.20
CA THR A 51 17.21 -6.40 23.34
C THR A 51 18.28 -5.33 23.16
N VAL A 52 18.36 -4.40 24.10
CA VAL A 52 19.28 -3.26 24.09
C VAL A 52 20.12 -3.25 25.34
N ARG A 53 21.14 -2.40 25.39
CA ARG A 53 21.95 -2.14 26.60
C ARG A 53 21.76 -0.70 27.01
N THR A 54 21.41 -0.46 28.27
CA THR A 54 21.36 0.87 28.86
C THR A 54 22.75 1.52 28.92
N ASP A 55 22.81 2.80 28.76
CA ASP A 55 24.01 3.62 28.94
C ASP A 55 24.43 3.76 30.42
N GLY A 56 25.36 4.70 30.69
CA GLY A 56 25.84 5.01 32.05
C GLY A 56 24.77 5.62 32.95
N ASP A 57 23.76 6.24 32.38
CA ASP A 57 22.66 6.92 33.07
C ASP A 57 21.38 6.04 33.17
N GLY A 58 21.47 4.80 32.68
CA GLY A 58 20.33 3.86 32.69
C GLY A 58 19.27 4.20 31.65
N THR A 59 19.66 4.82 30.53
CA THR A 59 18.76 5.23 29.46
C THR A 59 19.02 4.50 28.14
N VAL A 60 18.04 4.51 27.24
CA VAL A 60 18.13 4.05 25.86
C VAL A 60 17.15 4.84 25.01
N ASP A 61 17.55 5.24 23.82
CA ASP A 61 16.66 5.71 22.76
C ASP A 61 16.68 4.70 21.60
N LEU A 62 15.52 4.08 21.30
CA LEU A 62 15.44 3.06 20.24
C LEU A 62 15.54 3.62 18.84
N ASP A 63 15.40 4.93 18.64
CA ASP A 63 15.61 5.58 17.32
C ASP A 63 17.09 5.81 17.02
N THR A 64 17.96 5.78 18.05
CA THR A 64 19.40 6.02 17.89
C THR A 64 20.26 4.81 18.22
N GLN A 65 19.73 3.87 18.99
CA GLN A 65 20.46 2.69 19.41
C GLN A 65 19.99 1.41 18.70
N ARG A 66 20.90 0.78 17.97
CA ARG A 66 20.68 -0.52 17.34
C ARG A 66 20.48 -1.63 18.39
N PRO A 67 19.45 -2.50 18.24
CA PRO A 67 19.29 -3.67 19.11
C PRO A 67 20.48 -4.63 19.04
N LEU A 68 20.82 -5.23 20.17
CA LEU A 68 21.82 -6.32 20.26
C LEU A 68 21.24 -7.65 19.74
N ALA A 69 19.93 -7.82 19.86
CA ALA A 69 19.17 -8.97 19.36
C ALA A 69 17.67 -8.61 19.32
N GLY A 70 16.91 -9.31 18.51
CA GLY A 70 15.46 -9.07 18.41
C GLY A 70 14.89 -9.52 17.06
N THR A 71 13.74 -9.00 16.73
CA THR A 71 13.06 -9.23 15.43
C THR A 71 13.57 -8.29 14.34
N TYR A 72 14.34 -7.27 14.69
CA TYR A 72 15.00 -6.34 13.79
C TYR A 72 16.38 -5.93 14.31
N ASP A 73 17.20 -5.28 13.48
CA ASP A 73 18.60 -5.00 13.75
C ASP A 73 19.03 -3.56 13.39
N THR A 74 18.08 -2.65 13.23
CA THR A 74 18.33 -1.23 12.89
C THR A 74 17.97 -0.32 14.07
N ALA A 75 18.59 0.86 14.15
CA ALA A 75 18.20 1.91 15.10
C ALA A 75 16.89 2.53 14.60
N ASP A 76 15.77 2.02 15.08
CA ASP A 76 14.43 2.39 14.67
C ASP A 76 13.39 1.89 15.71
N ALA A 77 12.76 2.83 16.44
CA ALA A 77 11.69 2.46 17.39
C ALA A 77 10.51 1.79 16.70
N MET A 78 10.22 2.15 15.43
CA MET A 78 9.15 1.54 14.66
C MET A 78 9.45 0.09 14.26
N GLY A 79 10.69 -0.38 14.45
CA GLY A 79 11.05 -1.79 14.39
C GLY A 79 10.19 -2.67 15.30
N LEU A 80 9.76 -2.16 16.44
CA LEU A 80 8.82 -2.82 17.34
C LEU A 80 7.40 -3.01 16.74
N VAL A 81 7.14 -2.43 15.59
CA VAL A 81 5.87 -2.56 14.84
C VAL A 81 6.07 -3.33 13.55
N TRP A 82 6.94 -2.84 12.66
CA TRP A 82 7.05 -3.42 11.32
C TRP A 82 7.71 -4.81 11.33
N SER A 83 8.57 -5.12 12.28
CA SER A 83 9.21 -6.44 12.39
C SER A 83 8.37 -7.46 13.16
N ALA A 84 7.17 -7.08 13.63
CA ALA A 84 6.34 -7.98 14.41
C ALA A 84 5.95 -9.22 13.60
N GLU A 85 6.04 -10.37 14.28
CA GLU A 85 5.67 -11.68 13.78
C GLU A 85 4.34 -12.10 14.43
N ARG A 86 3.53 -12.84 13.70
CA ARG A 86 2.28 -13.36 14.24
C ARG A 86 2.55 -14.44 15.28
N ILE A 87 1.92 -14.33 16.42
CA ILE A 87 1.93 -15.35 17.46
C ILE A 87 0.56 -16.01 17.58
N GLY A 88 0.54 -17.35 17.58
CA GLY A 88 -0.70 -18.15 17.57
C GLY A 88 -1.29 -18.39 16.17
N ASP A 89 -2.37 -19.15 16.14
CA ASP A 89 -3.05 -19.52 14.90
C ASP A 89 -3.77 -18.34 14.25
N ARG A 90 -3.95 -18.40 12.93
CA ARG A 90 -4.70 -17.41 12.18
C ARG A 90 -6.19 -17.56 12.53
N PRO A 91 -6.87 -16.52 13.03
CA PRO A 91 -8.28 -16.62 13.34
C PRO A 91 -9.12 -16.80 12.07
N ALA A 92 -10.22 -17.54 12.19
CA ALA A 92 -11.14 -17.81 11.09
C ALA A 92 -11.96 -16.58 10.64
N SER A 93 -12.06 -15.54 11.49
CA SER A 93 -12.80 -14.30 11.22
C SER A 93 -11.92 -13.06 11.39
N HIS A 94 -12.18 -12.04 10.56
CA HIS A 94 -11.46 -10.75 10.56
C HIS A 94 -12.23 -9.67 11.31
N GLU A 95 -12.91 -10.00 12.40
CA GLU A 95 -13.62 -9.00 13.18
C GLU A 95 -12.63 -8.06 13.89
N ARG A 96 -12.73 -6.76 13.61
CA ARG A 96 -11.87 -5.73 14.22
C ARG A 96 -12.39 -5.39 15.61
N THR A 97 -11.50 -5.41 16.57
CA THR A 97 -11.77 -4.90 17.92
C THR A 97 -11.41 -3.40 18.00
N ARG A 98 -11.95 -2.70 19.01
CA ARG A 98 -11.60 -1.28 19.29
C ARG A 98 -10.12 -1.09 19.64
N THR A 99 -9.40 -2.15 20.00
CA THR A 99 -7.98 -2.14 20.38
C THR A 99 -7.05 -2.53 19.24
N ASP A 100 -7.58 -2.79 18.04
CA ASP A 100 -6.76 -3.11 16.86
C ASP A 100 -5.74 -2.01 16.59
N GLY A 101 -4.47 -2.41 16.50
CA GLY A 101 -3.37 -1.50 16.26
C GLY A 101 -2.71 -0.90 17.50
N ASN A 102 -3.31 -0.99 18.69
CA ASN A 102 -2.67 -0.56 19.94
C ASN A 102 -1.43 -1.41 20.24
N VAL A 103 -0.35 -0.77 20.69
CA VAL A 103 0.90 -1.45 21.00
C VAL A 103 1.13 -1.47 22.50
N SER A 104 1.10 -2.68 23.09
CA SER A 104 1.46 -2.89 24.49
C SER A 104 2.96 -3.16 24.59
N LEU A 105 3.72 -2.26 25.21
CA LEU A 105 5.15 -2.36 25.43
C LEU A 105 5.44 -2.91 26.84
N THR A 106 6.38 -3.84 26.94
CA THR A 106 6.89 -4.34 28.22
C THR A 106 8.41 -4.40 28.20
N ALA A 107 9.06 -3.92 29.25
CA ALA A 107 10.50 -4.02 29.42
C ALA A 107 10.85 -5.04 30.52
N THR A 108 11.81 -5.92 30.22
CA THR A 108 12.29 -6.96 31.14
C THR A 108 13.79 -6.83 31.37
N VAL A 109 14.22 -7.04 32.62
CA VAL A 109 15.62 -7.15 33.04
C VAL A 109 15.80 -8.48 33.77
N GLY A 110 16.74 -9.31 33.30
CA GLY A 110 16.94 -10.64 33.87
C GLY A 110 15.70 -11.54 33.83
N GLY A 111 14.84 -11.40 32.79
CA GLY A 111 13.58 -12.13 32.66
C GLY A 111 12.40 -11.57 33.46
N ARG A 112 12.64 -10.62 34.37
CA ARG A 112 11.58 -10.02 35.19
C ARG A 112 11.06 -8.74 34.54
N ARG A 113 9.74 -8.62 34.40
CA ARG A 113 9.08 -7.37 33.92
C ARG A 113 9.28 -6.26 34.94
N VAL A 114 9.77 -5.11 34.47
CA VAL A 114 10.09 -3.95 35.36
C VAL A 114 9.38 -2.67 34.93
N ALA A 115 8.92 -2.57 33.66
CA ALA A 115 8.16 -1.43 33.16
C ALA A 115 7.18 -1.84 32.08
N SER A 116 6.16 -1.00 31.84
CA SER A 116 5.22 -1.14 30.71
C SER A 116 4.68 0.21 30.29
N ALA A 117 4.27 0.27 29.02
CA ALA A 117 3.57 1.41 28.41
C ALA A 117 2.60 0.92 27.34
N THR A 118 1.67 1.77 26.93
CA THR A 118 0.75 1.48 25.83
C THR A 118 0.77 2.67 24.86
N VAL A 119 0.79 2.37 23.56
CA VAL A 119 0.60 3.33 22.49
C VAL A 119 -0.78 3.09 21.88
N GLU A 120 -1.65 4.08 21.96
CA GLU A 120 -2.98 4.03 21.38
C GLU A 120 -2.94 4.52 19.93
N ARG A 121 -2.74 3.62 18.98
CA ARG A 121 -2.66 3.97 17.56
C ARG A 121 -4.06 4.04 16.93
N ARG A 122 -4.31 5.14 16.23
CA ARG A 122 -5.62 5.41 15.61
C ARG A 122 -5.54 5.23 14.09
N PHE A 123 -6.53 4.57 13.50
CA PHE A 123 -6.63 4.36 12.04
C PHE A 123 -7.20 5.57 11.30
N GLN A 124 -7.76 6.52 12.02
CA GLN A 124 -8.29 7.78 11.48
C GLN A 124 -8.36 8.84 12.58
N ARG A 125 -8.39 10.10 12.19
CA ARG A 125 -8.71 11.22 13.10
C ARG A 125 -10.18 11.17 13.50
N GLU A 126 -10.48 11.69 14.67
CA GLU A 126 -11.85 11.92 15.10
C GLU A 126 -12.56 12.87 14.13
N GLY A 127 -13.83 12.58 13.82
CA GLY A 127 -14.62 13.36 12.87
C GLY A 127 -14.49 12.92 11.40
N VAL A 128 -13.57 12.02 11.06
CA VAL A 128 -13.56 11.38 9.71
C VAL A 128 -14.81 10.53 9.57
N THR A 129 -15.60 10.78 8.52
CA THR A 129 -16.81 10.01 8.17
C THR A 129 -16.52 9.06 7.01
N ALA A 130 -17.37 8.03 6.88
CA ALA A 130 -17.31 7.09 5.76
C ALA A 130 -18.73 6.61 5.46
N GLU A 131 -19.20 6.83 4.24
CA GLU A 131 -20.54 6.44 3.80
C GLU A 131 -20.50 5.74 2.44
N SER A 132 -21.48 4.90 2.20
CA SER A 132 -21.67 4.29 0.88
C SER A 132 -22.25 5.34 -0.06
N VAL A 133 -21.73 5.37 -1.29
CA VAL A 133 -22.25 6.27 -2.34
C VAL A 133 -23.61 5.78 -2.78
N ASP A 134 -24.61 6.67 -2.70
CA ASP A 134 -25.94 6.43 -3.28
C ASP A 134 -25.94 6.90 -4.74
N HIS A 135 -25.66 5.96 -5.63
CA HIS A 135 -25.64 6.19 -7.07
C HIS A 135 -25.92 4.87 -7.81
N PRO A 136 -26.84 4.84 -8.79
CA PRO A 136 -27.29 3.60 -9.42
C PRO A 136 -26.21 2.82 -10.17
N GLN A 137 -25.14 3.49 -10.58
CA GLN A 137 -24.07 2.90 -11.40
C GLN A 137 -22.74 2.83 -10.68
N LEU A 138 -22.57 3.39 -9.47
CA LEU A 138 -21.28 3.42 -8.78
C LEU A 138 -21.31 2.59 -7.50
N VAL A 139 -20.33 1.71 -7.37
CA VAL A 139 -20.07 0.97 -6.13
C VAL A 139 -18.85 1.58 -5.45
N ALA A 140 -19.09 2.56 -4.60
CA ALA A 140 -18.03 3.35 -3.96
C ALA A 140 -18.36 3.70 -2.51
N ARG A 141 -17.33 4.14 -1.79
CA ARG A 141 -17.44 4.74 -0.46
C ARG A 141 -16.72 6.08 -0.44
N LEU A 142 -17.43 7.10 0.03
CA LEU A 142 -16.83 8.42 0.27
C LEU A 142 -16.33 8.48 1.71
N TYR A 143 -15.08 8.90 1.88
CA TYR A 143 -14.48 9.24 3.16
C TYR A 143 -14.25 10.75 3.18
N GLU A 144 -14.83 11.43 4.16
CA GLU A 144 -14.69 12.87 4.28
C GLU A 144 -13.82 13.24 5.49
N PRO A 145 -13.01 14.29 5.35
CA PRO A 145 -12.24 14.85 6.45
C PRO A 145 -13.12 15.36 7.59
N PRO A 146 -12.56 15.57 8.81
CA PRO A 146 -13.28 16.18 9.90
C PRO A 146 -13.84 17.55 9.52
N ALA A 147 -14.99 17.90 10.07
CA ALA A 147 -15.54 19.24 9.94
C ALA A 147 -14.50 20.28 10.44
N GLY A 148 -14.22 21.29 9.63
CA GLY A 148 -13.22 22.31 9.95
C GLY A 148 -11.78 22.00 9.48
N ALA A 149 -11.54 20.85 8.84
CA ALA A 149 -10.26 20.54 8.19
C ALA A 149 -10.21 21.01 6.73
N ALA A 150 -11.22 21.74 6.26
CA ALA A 150 -11.26 22.28 4.90
C ALA A 150 -10.23 23.41 4.74
N ASP A 151 -9.74 23.57 3.51
CA ASP A 151 -8.93 24.73 3.13
C ASP A 151 -9.69 26.06 3.30
N GLY A 152 -9.02 27.18 3.11
CA GLY A 152 -9.60 28.51 3.32
C GLY A 152 -10.84 28.82 2.49
N ASP A 153 -11.09 28.08 1.41
CA ASP A 153 -12.29 28.15 0.55
C ASP A 153 -13.45 27.24 1.01
N GLY A 154 -13.25 26.45 2.06
CA GLY A 154 -14.25 25.51 2.59
C GLY A 154 -14.35 24.18 1.87
N HIS A 155 -13.49 23.91 0.87
CA HIS A 155 -13.49 22.69 0.07
C HIS A 155 -12.28 21.80 0.40
N HIS A 156 -12.44 20.50 0.14
CA HIS A 156 -11.37 19.49 0.28
C HIS A 156 -10.83 19.10 -1.09
N PRO A 157 -9.53 18.88 -1.24
CA PRO A 157 -9.00 18.23 -2.43
C PRO A 157 -9.53 16.79 -2.53
N GLY A 158 -9.99 16.40 -3.73
CA GLY A 158 -10.59 15.08 -3.97
C GLY A 158 -9.57 14.07 -4.47
N VAL A 159 -9.67 12.82 -4.00
CA VAL A 159 -8.82 11.70 -4.42
C VAL A 159 -9.66 10.47 -4.72
N VAL A 160 -9.49 9.90 -5.93
CA VAL A 160 -10.03 8.57 -6.26
C VAL A 160 -9.02 7.51 -5.87
N LEU A 161 -9.46 6.50 -5.12
CA LEU A 161 -8.64 5.40 -4.64
C LEU A 161 -9.02 4.09 -5.33
N LEU A 162 -8.07 3.41 -5.97
CA LEU A 162 -8.26 2.21 -6.77
C LEU A 162 -7.48 1.01 -6.20
N GLY A 163 -8.19 -0.09 -5.96
CA GLY A 163 -7.60 -1.36 -5.51
C GLY A 163 -6.90 -2.13 -6.63
N GLY A 164 -6.20 -3.20 -6.28
CA GLY A 164 -5.53 -4.10 -7.24
C GLY A 164 -6.40 -5.28 -7.67
N SER A 165 -5.74 -6.35 -8.16
CA SER A 165 -6.34 -7.56 -8.74
C SER A 165 -7.24 -8.38 -7.81
N SER A 166 -7.34 -8.04 -6.52
CA SER A 166 -8.23 -8.74 -5.59
C SER A 166 -9.70 -8.33 -5.71
N GLY A 167 -10.00 -7.29 -6.47
CA GLY A 167 -11.35 -6.74 -6.58
C GLY A 167 -11.90 -6.15 -5.28
N GLY A 168 -13.14 -5.73 -5.33
CA GLY A 168 -13.82 -5.12 -4.20
C GLY A 168 -13.32 -3.72 -3.85
N PHE A 169 -13.63 -3.26 -2.64
CA PHE A 169 -13.19 -1.94 -2.21
C PHE A 169 -11.69 -1.89 -1.95
N PRO A 170 -11.00 -0.78 -2.31
CA PRO A 170 -9.64 -0.52 -1.90
C PRO A 170 -9.51 -0.41 -0.37
N SER A 171 -8.29 -0.32 0.11
CA SER A 171 -8.00 -0.33 1.54
C SER A 171 -8.72 0.81 2.30
N ARG A 172 -9.64 0.44 3.20
CA ARG A 172 -10.29 1.37 4.12
C ARG A 172 -9.28 2.15 4.98
N ARG A 173 -8.15 1.52 5.35
CA ARG A 173 -7.10 2.20 6.13
C ARG A 173 -6.48 3.34 5.34
N VAL A 174 -6.15 3.10 4.07
CA VAL A 174 -5.61 4.14 3.18
C VAL A 174 -6.62 5.28 3.04
N ALA A 175 -7.88 4.97 2.74
CA ALA A 175 -8.92 5.98 2.58
C ALA A 175 -9.12 6.81 3.86
N SER A 176 -9.22 6.17 5.04
CA SER A 176 -9.35 6.87 6.32
C SER A 176 -8.14 7.72 6.67
N LEU A 177 -6.92 7.28 6.33
CA LEU A 177 -5.70 8.05 6.59
C LEU A 177 -5.58 9.25 5.67
N LEU A 178 -5.90 9.12 4.39
CA LEU A 178 -5.97 10.26 3.47
C LEU A 178 -7.05 11.26 3.91
N ALA A 179 -8.23 10.78 4.31
CA ALA A 179 -9.27 11.65 4.85
C ALA A 179 -8.82 12.35 6.15
N SER A 180 -8.03 11.67 7.00
CA SER A 180 -7.40 12.28 8.18
C SER A 180 -6.37 13.36 7.84
N ARG A 181 -5.90 13.42 6.60
CA ARG A 181 -4.95 14.41 6.06
C ARG A 181 -5.65 15.53 5.27
N GLY A 182 -6.98 15.54 5.23
CA GLY A 182 -7.77 16.59 4.61
C GLY A 182 -8.33 16.29 3.23
N TYR A 183 -8.05 15.11 2.67
CA TYR A 183 -8.57 14.73 1.34
C TYR A 183 -9.98 14.13 1.45
N ALA A 184 -10.90 14.53 0.57
CA ALA A 184 -12.13 13.78 0.31
C ALA A 184 -11.79 12.59 -0.58
N VAL A 185 -12.00 11.35 -0.08
CA VAL A 185 -11.50 10.14 -0.74
C VAL A 185 -12.65 9.26 -1.23
N LEU A 186 -12.74 9.07 -2.53
CA LEU A 186 -13.66 8.13 -3.16
C LEU A 186 -12.99 6.77 -3.32
N ALA A 187 -13.28 5.84 -2.43
CA ALA A 187 -12.82 4.45 -2.52
C ALA A 187 -13.70 3.67 -3.49
N LEU A 188 -13.26 3.52 -4.74
CA LEU A 188 -14.03 2.94 -5.83
C LEU A 188 -13.76 1.44 -5.97
N ALA A 189 -14.82 0.61 -5.92
CA ALA A 189 -14.78 -0.76 -6.39
C ALA A 189 -15.16 -0.78 -7.88
N TYR A 190 -14.42 -1.53 -8.70
CA TYR A 190 -14.66 -1.58 -10.14
C TYR A 190 -14.86 -3.00 -10.68
N PHE A 191 -14.70 -4.03 -9.83
CA PHE A 191 -15.09 -5.42 -10.06
C PHE A 191 -15.13 -6.20 -8.73
N GLY A 192 -15.69 -7.42 -8.75
CA GLY A 192 -15.72 -8.33 -7.60
C GLY A 192 -16.60 -7.88 -6.45
N ARG A 193 -17.72 -7.19 -6.76
CA ARG A 193 -18.77 -6.77 -5.84
C ARG A 193 -20.12 -6.84 -6.53
N ASP A 194 -21.18 -6.96 -5.72
CA ASP A 194 -22.55 -6.95 -6.22
C ASP A 194 -22.80 -5.70 -7.09
N GLY A 195 -23.37 -5.91 -8.25
CA GLY A 195 -23.60 -4.85 -9.25
C GLY A 195 -22.42 -4.53 -10.16
N LEU A 196 -21.27 -5.22 -10.00
CA LEU A 196 -20.08 -5.08 -10.83
C LEU A 196 -19.69 -6.42 -11.47
N PRO A 197 -18.85 -6.42 -12.54
CA PRO A 197 -18.28 -7.64 -13.09
C PRO A 197 -17.53 -8.47 -12.02
N ASP A 198 -17.60 -9.80 -12.13
CA ASP A 198 -16.94 -10.72 -11.21
C ASP A 198 -15.40 -10.67 -11.34
N GLY A 199 -14.90 -10.39 -12.52
CA GLY A 199 -13.47 -10.43 -12.86
C GLY A 199 -12.97 -9.19 -13.54
N LEU A 200 -11.66 -9.03 -13.57
CA LEU A 200 -10.96 -7.96 -14.23
C LEU A 200 -10.74 -8.33 -15.70
N VAL A 201 -11.77 -8.16 -16.52
CA VAL A 201 -11.78 -8.40 -17.97
C VAL A 201 -12.73 -7.40 -18.60
N GLU A 202 -12.25 -6.68 -19.62
CA GLU A 202 -13.03 -5.71 -20.41
C GLU A 202 -13.79 -4.66 -19.57
N LEU A 203 -13.12 -4.15 -18.52
CA LEU A 203 -13.71 -3.14 -17.65
C LEU A 203 -13.65 -1.74 -18.31
N PRO A 204 -14.77 -1.01 -18.38
CA PRO A 204 -14.82 0.29 -19.06
C PRO A 204 -14.11 1.38 -18.24
N LEU A 205 -13.23 2.14 -18.87
CA LEU A 205 -12.59 3.32 -18.26
C LEU A 205 -13.61 4.39 -17.90
N GLU A 206 -14.70 4.49 -18.66
CA GLU A 206 -15.82 5.40 -18.47
C GLU A 206 -16.50 5.25 -17.10
N TYR A 207 -16.36 4.06 -16.49
CA TYR A 207 -16.83 3.83 -15.12
C TYR A 207 -16.05 4.66 -14.10
N VAL A 208 -14.73 4.81 -14.30
CA VAL A 208 -13.90 5.66 -13.43
C VAL A 208 -14.14 7.13 -13.75
N ASP A 209 -14.34 7.48 -15.05
CA ASP A 209 -14.68 8.85 -15.44
C ASP A 209 -15.98 9.30 -14.75
N SER A 210 -17.01 8.44 -14.71
CA SER A 210 -18.27 8.69 -13.98
C SER A 210 -18.06 8.89 -12.48
N ALA A 211 -17.14 8.13 -11.86
CA ALA A 211 -16.79 8.27 -10.47
C ALA A 211 -16.07 9.60 -10.17
N VAL A 212 -15.19 10.04 -11.08
CA VAL A 212 -14.51 11.34 -11.00
C VAL A 212 -15.52 12.49 -11.10
N GLU A 213 -16.44 12.44 -12.05
CA GLU A 213 -17.49 13.46 -12.19
C GLU A 213 -18.41 13.49 -10.96
N TRP A 214 -18.77 12.32 -10.44
CA TRP A 214 -19.55 12.24 -9.21
C TRP A 214 -18.84 12.89 -8.02
N LEU A 215 -17.53 12.64 -7.85
CA LEU A 215 -16.72 13.23 -6.78
C LEU A 215 -16.60 14.74 -6.97
N ALA A 216 -16.32 15.21 -8.18
CA ALA A 216 -16.21 16.62 -8.53
C ALA A 216 -17.49 17.43 -8.29
N ALA A 217 -18.65 16.78 -8.32
CA ALA A 217 -19.95 17.40 -8.09
C ALA A 217 -20.35 17.49 -6.60
N ARG A 218 -19.49 17.11 -5.65
CA ARG A 218 -19.78 17.21 -4.22
C ARG A 218 -19.54 18.61 -3.69
N ASP A 219 -20.49 19.14 -2.93
CA ASP A 219 -20.46 20.52 -2.41
C ASP A 219 -19.20 20.87 -1.60
N ARG A 220 -18.62 19.87 -0.91
CA ARG A 220 -17.43 20.04 -0.08
C ARG A 220 -16.13 19.60 -0.75
N VAL A 221 -16.18 19.22 -2.01
CA VAL A 221 -15.03 18.76 -2.77
C VAL A 221 -14.67 19.80 -3.82
N ARG A 222 -13.39 20.12 -3.93
CA ARG A 222 -12.90 20.94 -5.02
C ARG A 222 -13.12 20.18 -6.34
N SER A 223 -13.79 20.82 -7.30
CA SER A 223 -14.19 20.16 -8.56
C SER A 223 -13.00 19.82 -9.47
N ALA A 224 -11.88 20.52 -9.33
CA ALA A 224 -10.57 20.27 -9.95
C ALA A 224 -9.53 21.19 -9.28
N PRO A 225 -8.25 20.78 -9.18
CA PRO A 225 -7.70 19.49 -9.59
C PRO A 225 -8.08 18.34 -8.63
N LEU A 226 -8.20 17.11 -9.17
CA LEU A 226 -8.40 15.87 -8.43
C LEU A 226 -7.19 14.95 -8.59
N GLY A 227 -7.00 14.06 -7.60
CA GLY A 227 -5.95 13.03 -7.63
C GLY A 227 -6.48 11.63 -7.83
N VAL A 228 -5.64 10.73 -8.32
CA VAL A 228 -5.90 9.29 -8.36
C VAL A 228 -4.73 8.51 -7.79
N VAL A 229 -5.02 7.54 -6.91
CA VAL A 229 -4.01 6.66 -6.30
C VAL A 229 -4.43 5.22 -6.50
N GLY A 230 -3.56 4.40 -7.08
CA GLY A 230 -3.87 3.01 -7.38
C GLY A 230 -2.75 2.03 -7.05
N TRP A 231 -3.12 0.78 -6.76
CA TRP A 231 -2.20 -0.32 -6.46
C TRP A 231 -2.25 -1.40 -7.52
N SER A 232 -1.07 -1.86 -8.01
CA SER A 232 -0.97 -2.98 -8.94
C SER A 232 -1.83 -2.71 -10.19
N ARG A 233 -2.84 -3.54 -10.48
CA ARG A 233 -3.80 -3.29 -11.58
C ARG A 233 -4.59 -1.99 -11.41
N GLY A 234 -4.88 -1.60 -10.18
CA GLY A 234 -5.45 -0.27 -9.90
C GLY A 234 -4.47 0.87 -10.16
N GLY A 235 -3.16 0.62 -10.04
CA GLY A 235 -2.12 1.57 -10.45
C GLY A 235 -2.05 1.74 -11.98
N GLU A 236 -2.20 0.66 -12.74
CA GLU A 236 -2.35 0.69 -14.19
C GLU A 236 -3.62 1.48 -14.60
N LEU A 237 -4.76 1.19 -13.93
CA LEU A 237 -6.02 1.91 -14.14
C LEU A 237 -5.90 3.40 -13.79
N ALA A 238 -5.22 3.74 -12.69
CA ALA A 238 -5.01 5.13 -12.27
C ALA A 238 -4.25 5.94 -13.34
N LEU A 239 -3.20 5.35 -13.92
CA LEU A 239 -2.45 5.99 -15.00
C LEU A 239 -3.30 6.13 -16.27
N LEU A 240 -4.01 5.07 -16.69
CA LEU A 240 -4.87 5.09 -17.86
C LEU A 240 -5.97 6.15 -17.76
N THR A 241 -6.64 6.26 -16.63
CA THR A 241 -7.71 7.25 -16.45
C THR A 241 -7.16 8.66 -16.35
N ALA A 242 -5.98 8.86 -15.74
CA ALA A 242 -5.36 10.18 -15.67
C ALA A 242 -4.89 10.71 -17.03
N THR A 243 -4.62 9.85 -18.04
CA THR A 243 -4.31 10.29 -19.40
C THR A 243 -5.53 10.76 -20.20
N ARG A 244 -6.75 10.49 -19.71
CA ARG A 244 -8.01 10.76 -20.42
C ARG A 244 -8.87 11.84 -19.75
N CYS A 245 -8.68 12.04 -18.45
CA CYS A 245 -9.55 12.86 -17.63
C CYS A 245 -8.83 14.14 -17.18
N ASP A 246 -9.20 15.26 -17.75
CA ASP A 246 -8.62 16.58 -17.46
C ASP A 246 -8.78 17.03 -16.00
N ARG A 247 -9.71 16.45 -15.24
CA ARG A 247 -9.87 16.73 -13.81
C ARG A 247 -8.82 16.04 -12.97
N LEU A 248 -8.27 14.89 -13.44
CA LEU A 248 -7.23 14.14 -12.75
C LEU A 248 -5.87 14.76 -13.04
N ARG A 249 -5.40 15.59 -12.13
CA ARG A 249 -4.14 16.33 -12.23
C ARG A 249 -3.02 15.76 -11.37
N THR A 250 -3.20 14.61 -10.75
CA THR A 250 -2.16 13.92 -9.98
C THR A 250 -2.39 12.43 -10.06
N ALA A 251 -1.38 11.68 -10.46
CA ALA A 251 -1.46 10.22 -10.53
C ALA A 251 -0.36 9.55 -9.71
N VAL A 252 -0.76 8.63 -8.81
CA VAL A 252 0.16 7.84 -8.00
C VAL A 252 -0.10 6.35 -8.24
N GLY A 253 0.92 5.62 -8.70
CA GLY A 253 0.87 4.18 -8.92
C GLY A 253 1.81 3.43 -7.99
N TYR A 254 1.27 2.53 -7.17
CA TYR A 254 2.05 1.58 -6.35
C TYR A 254 2.19 0.26 -7.08
N ALA A 255 3.41 -0.17 -7.34
CA ALA A 255 3.75 -1.31 -8.16
C ALA A 255 2.88 -1.36 -9.44
N PRO A 256 2.77 -0.25 -10.22
CA PRO A 256 1.89 -0.19 -11.37
C PRO A 256 2.49 -0.92 -12.56
N SER A 257 1.67 -1.26 -13.55
CA SER A 257 2.12 -1.46 -14.91
C SER A 257 1.92 -0.17 -15.72
N THR A 258 2.87 0.14 -16.58
CA THR A 258 2.79 1.21 -17.59
C THR A 258 2.61 0.65 -19.00
N VAL A 259 2.33 -0.64 -19.07
CA VAL A 259 1.90 -1.36 -20.28
C VAL A 259 0.65 -2.16 -19.90
N THR A 260 -0.41 -2.04 -20.68
CA THR A 260 -1.64 -2.80 -20.46
C THR A 260 -1.42 -4.27 -20.76
N PHE A 261 -1.86 -5.13 -19.84
CA PHE A 261 -1.84 -6.58 -20.01
C PHE A 261 -3.26 -7.14 -20.14
N GLN A 262 -3.35 -8.41 -20.57
CA GLN A 262 -4.62 -9.13 -20.58
C GLN A 262 -5.36 -9.06 -19.25
N GLY A 263 -6.63 -9.34 -19.25
CA GLY A 263 -7.46 -9.50 -18.06
C GLY A 263 -6.94 -10.60 -17.12
N ASN A 264 -7.51 -10.69 -15.91
CA ASN A 264 -7.03 -11.59 -14.88
C ASN A 264 -7.30 -13.08 -15.22
N SER A 265 -6.36 -13.71 -15.88
CA SER A 265 -6.28 -15.18 -16.02
C SER A 265 -4.84 -15.63 -16.14
N LEU A 266 -4.45 -16.60 -15.33
CA LEU A 266 -3.15 -17.26 -15.45
C LEU A 266 -3.20 -18.48 -16.42
N LEU A 267 -4.38 -18.93 -16.83
CA LEU A 267 -4.58 -20.17 -17.58
C LEU A 267 -5.07 -19.97 -19.02
N SER A 268 -5.60 -18.80 -19.34
CA SER A 268 -6.12 -18.45 -20.67
C SER A 268 -5.75 -17.00 -21.01
N ASP A 269 -5.98 -16.56 -22.24
CA ASP A 269 -6.06 -15.17 -22.63
C ASP A 269 -7.54 -14.79 -22.68
N PRO A 270 -8.05 -14.01 -21.71
CA PRO A 270 -9.45 -13.61 -21.66
C PRO A 270 -9.74 -12.34 -22.47
N GLY A 271 -8.76 -11.78 -23.20
CA GLY A 271 -8.85 -10.48 -23.83
C GLY A 271 -8.27 -9.33 -23.01
N SER A 272 -8.58 -8.10 -23.39
CA SER A 272 -8.12 -6.91 -22.67
C SER A 272 -8.65 -6.85 -21.24
N ALA A 273 -7.89 -6.25 -20.35
CA ALA A 273 -8.40 -5.91 -19.01
C ALA A 273 -9.38 -4.73 -19.06
N TRP A 274 -9.17 -3.82 -19.99
CA TRP A 274 -9.83 -2.51 -20.05
C TRP A 274 -10.46 -2.28 -21.42
N THR A 275 -11.57 -1.54 -21.43
CA THR A 275 -12.19 -1.03 -22.65
C THR A 275 -12.28 0.50 -22.57
N ALA A 276 -12.33 1.12 -23.74
CA ALA A 276 -12.68 2.53 -23.92
C ALA A 276 -13.59 2.64 -25.15
N ASP A 277 -14.67 3.42 -25.04
CA ASP A 277 -15.68 3.59 -26.10
C ASP A 277 -16.24 2.23 -26.59
N GLY A 278 -16.34 1.24 -25.70
CA GLY A 278 -16.81 -0.11 -25.99
C GLY A 278 -15.77 -1.03 -26.65
N GLU A 279 -14.58 -0.54 -26.97
CA GLU A 279 -13.53 -1.32 -27.63
C GLU A 279 -12.44 -1.73 -26.62
N GLY A 280 -11.95 -2.97 -26.74
CA GLY A 280 -10.84 -3.46 -25.89
C GLY A 280 -9.55 -2.69 -26.15
N LEU A 281 -8.93 -2.16 -25.09
CA LEU A 281 -7.63 -1.51 -25.25
C LEU A 281 -6.56 -2.50 -25.75
N PRO A 282 -5.60 -2.04 -26.56
CA PRO A 282 -4.43 -2.83 -26.91
C PRO A 282 -3.74 -3.36 -25.63
N TYR A 283 -3.34 -4.63 -25.63
CA TYR A 283 -2.72 -5.26 -24.49
C TYR A 283 -1.63 -6.27 -24.87
N VAL A 284 -0.76 -6.60 -23.94
CA VAL A 284 0.23 -7.67 -24.07
C VAL A 284 -0.31 -8.93 -23.36
N PRO A 285 -0.44 -10.05 -24.08
CA PRO A 285 -0.88 -11.31 -23.47
C PRO A 285 0.23 -11.92 -22.61
N LEU A 286 -0.14 -12.66 -21.56
CA LEU A 286 0.81 -13.42 -20.76
C LEU A 286 1.33 -14.62 -21.56
N ALA A 287 2.64 -14.86 -21.52
CA ALA A 287 3.24 -16.00 -22.18
C ALA A 287 3.72 -17.04 -21.16
N ARG A 288 3.20 -18.27 -21.29
CA ARG A 288 3.52 -19.36 -20.37
C ARG A 288 4.77 -20.12 -20.81
N PRO A 289 5.76 -20.31 -19.92
CA PRO A 289 6.88 -21.21 -20.20
C PRO A 289 6.41 -22.64 -20.39
N THR A 290 7.09 -23.41 -21.24
CA THR A 290 6.88 -24.87 -21.35
C THR A 290 6.94 -25.51 -19.96
N GLY A 291 5.98 -26.35 -19.64
CA GLY A 291 5.88 -26.99 -18.32
C GLY A 291 5.43 -26.06 -17.19
N PHE A 292 4.83 -24.88 -17.47
CA PHE A 292 4.32 -23.98 -16.44
C PHE A 292 3.35 -24.68 -15.49
N ARG A 293 2.37 -25.44 -16.03
CA ARG A 293 1.37 -26.15 -15.21
C ARG A 293 2.02 -27.19 -14.29
N SER A 294 2.92 -28.02 -14.82
CA SER A 294 3.59 -29.07 -14.02
C SER A 294 4.50 -28.46 -12.94
N ARG A 295 5.19 -27.35 -13.23
CA ARG A 295 5.99 -26.62 -12.23
C ARG A 295 5.11 -25.98 -11.16
N THR A 296 3.97 -25.43 -11.52
CA THR A 296 3.01 -24.85 -10.56
C THR A 296 2.50 -25.93 -9.62
N VAL A 297 2.10 -27.11 -10.14
CA VAL A 297 1.69 -28.25 -9.31
C VAL A 297 2.84 -28.74 -8.43
N ALA A 298 4.06 -28.85 -8.98
CA ALA A 298 5.22 -29.29 -8.20
C ALA A 298 5.61 -28.28 -7.08
N ARG A 299 5.44 -26.99 -7.31
CA ARG A 299 5.64 -25.96 -6.27
C ARG A 299 4.56 -26.04 -5.19
N TRP A 300 3.31 -26.16 -5.61
CA TRP A 300 2.17 -26.33 -4.70
C TRP A 300 2.34 -27.57 -3.78
N LEU A 301 2.68 -28.72 -4.34
CA LEU A 301 2.96 -29.94 -3.56
C LEU A 301 4.12 -29.80 -2.56
N ARG A 302 5.04 -28.87 -2.82
CA ARG A 302 6.17 -28.57 -1.92
C ARG A 302 5.93 -27.37 -0.99
N GLY A 303 4.71 -26.82 -0.97
CA GLY A 303 4.38 -25.61 -0.18
C GLY A 303 5.19 -24.37 -0.58
N ARG A 304 5.73 -24.30 -1.81
CA ARG A 304 6.54 -23.17 -2.27
C ARG A 304 5.68 -22.16 -3.00
N PRO A 305 5.81 -20.85 -2.71
CA PRO A 305 5.04 -19.81 -3.38
C PRO A 305 5.41 -19.72 -4.88
N LEU A 306 4.47 -19.26 -5.70
CA LEU A 306 4.58 -19.13 -7.15
C LEU A 306 4.86 -17.68 -7.53
N SER A 307 6.01 -17.39 -8.15
CA SER A 307 6.22 -16.13 -8.86
C SER A 307 5.53 -16.18 -10.22
N VAL A 308 4.76 -15.15 -10.54
CA VAL A 308 4.09 -15.00 -11.84
C VAL A 308 4.79 -13.97 -12.75
N ARG A 309 5.77 -13.23 -12.25
CA ARG A 309 6.59 -12.26 -13.01
C ARG A 309 7.11 -12.83 -14.34
N PRO A 310 7.62 -14.08 -14.42
CA PRO A 310 8.10 -14.63 -15.69
C PRO A 310 7.04 -14.73 -16.79
N LEU A 311 5.75 -14.75 -16.46
CA LEU A 311 4.67 -14.75 -17.45
C LEU A 311 4.57 -13.41 -18.16
N PHE A 312 4.69 -12.33 -17.42
CA PHE A 312 4.65 -10.95 -17.91
C PHE A 312 5.92 -10.62 -18.71
N GLU A 313 7.10 -10.93 -18.17
CA GLU A 313 8.39 -10.72 -18.84
C GLU A 313 8.45 -11.46 -20.17
N ARG A 314 7.97 -12.70 -20.19
CA ARG A 314 7.93 -13.51 -21.41
C ARG A 314 6.87 -12.98 -22.40
N GLY A 315 5.74 -12.50 -21.93
CA GLY A 315 4.73 -11.82 -22.73
C GLY A 315 5.33 -10.60 -23.45
N LEU A 316 6.01 -9.75 -22.72
CA LEU A 316 6.73 -8.58 -23.27
C LEU A 316 7.81 -8.97 -24.29
N ALA A 317 8.59 -10.02 -24.00
CA ALA A 317 9.67 -10.48 -24.89
C ALA A 317 9.17 -11.11 -26.20
N GLN A 318 7.97 -11.69 -26.22
CA GLN A 318 7.35 -12.32 -27.39
C GLN A 318 6.44 -11.38 -28.19
N ALA A 319 5.95 -10.31 -27.58
CA ALA A 319 5.13 -9.32 -28.27
C ALA A 319 5.97 -8.51 -29.27
N SER A 320 5.36 -8.19 -30.41
CA SER A 320 6.00 -7.27 -31.35
C SER A 320 6.13 -5.88 -30.76
N GLU A 321 7.15 -5.12 -31.18
CA GLU A 321 7.32 -3.72 -30.74
C GLU A 321 6.07 -2.86 -31.00
N LYS A 322 5.39 -3.08 -32.15
CA LYS A 322 4.14 -2.41 -32.47
C LYS A 322 3.09 -2.68 -31.41
N ARG A 323 2.95 -3.95 -30.97
CA ARG A 323 1.99 -4.33 -29.93
C ARG A 323 2.34 -3.71 -28.57
N VAL A 324 3.60 -3.76 -28.17
CA VAL A 324 4.05 -3.15 -26.93
C VAL A 324 3.82 -1.64 -26.94
N ARG A 325 4.16 -0.96 -28.02
CA ARG A 325 3.89 0.48 -28.17
C ARG A 325 2.41 0.82 -28.07
N ALA A 326 1.55 0.06 -28.76
CA ALA A 326 0.11 0.27 -28.69
C ALA A 326 -0.49 0.03 -27.31
N ALA A 327 0.11 -0.90 -26.53
CA ALA A 327 -0.30 -1.22 -25.16
C ALA A 327 0.38 -0.34 -24.09
N THR A 328 1.31 0.56 -24.46
CA THR A 328 2.00 1.44 -23.50
C THR A 328 1.10 2.61 -23.14
N VAL A 329 0.95 2.85 -21.84
CA VAL A 329 0.20 3.99 -21.29
C VAL A 329 0.94 5.28 -21.68
N PRO A 330 0.27 6.25 -22.32
CA PRO A 330 0.89 7.53 -22.71
C PRO A 330 0.96 8.47 -21.50
N VAL A 331 1.83 8.15 -20.54
CA VAL A 331 1.94 8.86 -19.24
C VAL A 331 2.25 10.36 -19.39
N GLU A 332 2.80 10.78 -20.53
CA GLU A 332 3.05 12.18 -20.86
C GLU A 332 1.76 12.99 -21.13
N GLU A 333 0.62 12.34 -21.30
CA GLU A 333 -0.69 12.97 -21.45
C GLU A 333 -1.34 13.31 -20.10
N ILE A 334 -0.76 12.85 -18.97
CA ILE A 334 -1.27 13.19 -17.64
C ILE A 334 -1.00 14.68 -17.37
N GLY A 335 -2.01 15.42 -16.98
CA GLY A 335 -1.94 16.89 -16.83
C GLY A 335 -1.37 17.39 -15.52
N GLY A 336 -0.48 16.65 -14.81
CA GLY A 336 0.09 17.07 -13.51
C GLY A 336 1.07 16.05 -12.94
N PRO A 337 1.49 16.16 -11.66
CA PRO A 337 2.52 15.31 -11.09
C PRO A 337 2.24 13.80 -11.17
N VAL A 338 3.30 13.02 -11.47
CA VAL A 338 3.25 11.55 -11.57
C VAL A 338 4.23 10.93 -10.59
N LEU A 339 3.75 10.05 -9.73
CA LEU A 339 4.60 9.25 -8.84
C LEU A 339 4.41 7.75 -9.11
N LEU A 340 5.49 7.07 -9.45
CA LEU A 340 5.52 5.61 -9.53
C LEU A 340 6.36 5.04 -8.39
N VAL A 341 5.78 4.10 -7.63
CA VAL A 341 6.46 3.45 -6.49
C VAL A 341 6.64 1.98 -6.79
N THR A 342 7.87 1.48 -6.72
CA THR A 342 8.17 0.06 -7.00
C THR A 342 9.17 -0.53 -6.03
N GLY A 343 9.07 -1.84 -5.80
CA GLY A 343 10.11 -2.63 -5.18
C GLY A 343 10.99 -3.29 -6.24
N ASP A 344 12.29 -3.42 -5.98
CA ASP A 344 13.21 -4.06 -6.92
C ASP A 344 13.16 -5.60 -6.88
N ASP A 345 12.59 -6.18 -5.82
CA ASP A 345 12.31 -7.63 -5.70
C ASP A 345 10.82 -7.95 -5.92
N ASP A 346 10.12 -7.19 -6.77
CA ASP A 346 8.74 -7.53 -7.17
C ASP A 346 8.74 -8.84 -7.97
N ARG A 347 8.01 -9.85 -7.46
CA ARG A 347 7.92 -11.19 -8.06
C ARG A 347 6.56 -11.48 -8.70
N VAL A 348 5.69 -10.48 -8.74
CA VAL A 348 4.40 -10.54 -9.42
C VAL A 348 4.55 -10.10 -10.87
N TRP A 349 5.13 -8.93 -11.12
CA TRP A 349 5.46 -8.43 -12.46
C TRP A 349 6.66 -7.47 -12.45
N PRO A 350 7.21 -7.10 -13.62
CA PRO A 350 8.42 -6.26 -13.68
C PRO A 350 8.11 -4.77 -13.50
N ALA A 351 7.45 -4.39 -12.38
CA ALA A 351 6.98 -3.02 -12.14
C ALA A 351 8.11 -1.99 -12.22
N ASP A 352 9.29 -2.31 -11.66
CA ASP A 352 10.46 -1.44 -11.67
C ASP A 352 10.98 -1.14 -13.09
N THR A 353 11.02 -2.15 -13.95
CA THR A 353 11.40 -2.02 -15.35
C THR A 353 10.38 -1.20 -16.14
N LEU A 354 9.10 -1.45 -15.91
CA LEU A 354 8.01 -0.73 -16.58
C LEU A 354 7.97 0.73 -16.14
N ALA A 355 8.11 1.01 -14.85
CA ALA A 355 8.19 2.38 -14.33
C ALA A 355 9.41 3.14 -14.88
N THR A 356 10.58 2.49 -14.98
CA THR A 356 11.78 3.09 -15.59
C THR A 356 11.53 3.48 -17.05
N ARG A 357 10.79 2.67 -17.82
CA ARG A 357 10.40 3.02 -19.21
C ARG A 357 9.47 4.22 -19.28
N ALA A 358 8.52 4.32 -18.33
CA ALA A 358 7.65 5.48 -18.24
C ALA A 358 8.42 6.77 -17.92
N MET A 359 9.39 6.73 -16.98
CA MET A 359 10.24 7.88 -16.70
C MET A 359 11.04 8.32 -17.94
N ALA A 360 11.67 7.37 -18.64
CA ALA A 360 12.40 7.67 -19.87
C ALA A 360 11.50 8.27 -20.98
N ARG A 361 10.21 7.89 -21.00
CA ARG A 361 9.21 8.48 -21.92
C ARG A 361 8.87 9.92 -21.53
N LEU A 362 8.67 10.21 -20.25
CA LEU A 362 8.45 11.57 -19.74
C LEU A 362 9.64 12.47 -20.04
N ASP A 363 10.87 11.97 -19.81
CA ASP A 363 12.10 12.68 -20.17
C ASP A 363 12.16 13.01 -21.68
N ALA A 364 11.89 12.02 -22.54
CA ALA A 364 11.94 12.18 -24.00
C ALA A 364 10.89 13.15 -24.54
N GLN A 365 9.75 13.29 -23.85
CA GLN A 365 8.67 14.21 -24.23
C GLN A 365 8.79 15.58 -23.53
N SER A 366 9.87 15.83 -22.77
CA SER A 366 10.07 17.08 -22.02
C SER A 366 8.83 17.41 -21.15
N TYR A 367 8.34 16.41 -20.41
CA TYR A 367 7.13 16.52 -19.60
C TYR A 367 7.18 17.72 -18.64
N PRO A 368 6.14 18.60 -18.64
CA PRO A 368 6.25 19.89 -17.96
C PRO A 368 5.96 19.86 -16.46
N HIS A 369 5.50 18.72 -15.93
CA HIS A 369 5.13 18.57 -14.51
C HIS A 369 6.17 17.74 -13.76
N ALA A 370 6.12 17.77 -12.42
CA ALA A 370 6.96 16.93 -11.57
C ALA A 370 6.65 15.44 -11.79
N TYR A 371 7.68 14.61 -11.85
CA TYR A 371 7.53 13.16 -11.90
C TYR A 371 8.67 12.49 -11.14
N ASP A 372 8.36 11.34 -10.55
CA ASP A 372 9.33 10.60 -9.75
C ASP A 372 9.07 9.09 -9.82
N HIS A 373 10.14 8.32 -9.81
CA HIS A 373 10.12 6.87 -9.65
C HIS A 373 10.83 6.49 -8.36
N LEU A 374 10.05 6.28 -7.31
CA LEU A 374 10.57 5.76 -6.05
C LEU A 374 10.79 4.24 -6.14
N ARG A 375 11.99 3.83 -6.49
CA ARG A 375 12.42 2.42 -6.48
C ARG A 375 13.06 2.08 -5.14
N VAL A 376 12.47 1.12 -4.40
CA VAL A 376 12.93 0.78 -3.04
C VAL A 376 13.62 -0.58 -3.00
N PRO A 377 14.93 -0.63 -2.64
CA PRO A 377 15.68 -1.88 -2.55
C PRO A 377 15.13 -2.84 -1.50
N GLY A 378 15.02 -4.12 -1.90
CA GLY A 378 14.53 -5.21 -1.05
C GLY A 378 13.04 -5.17 -0.75
N ALA A 379 12.26 -4.29 -1.39
CA ALA A 379 10.81 -4.33 -1.37
C ALA A 379 10.27 -5.21 -2.50
N GLY A 380 9.14 -5.87 -2.27
CA GLY A 380 8.39 -6.63 -3.26
C GLY A 380 7.16 -5.89 -3.76
N HIS A 381 6.15 -6.64 -4.21
CA HIS A 381 4.94 -6.11 -4.83
C HIS A 381 3.97 -5.42 -3.85
N ASP A 382 3.89 -5.89 -2.59
CA ASP A 382 2.81 -5.54 -1.64
C ASP A 382 3.16 -4.32 -0.77
N ILE A 383 3.56 -3.19 -1.40
CA ILE A 383 3.84 -1.91 -0.72
C ILE A 383 2.51 -1.28 -0.27
N LYS A 384 2.44 -0.83 1.01
CA LYS A 384 1.23 -0.32 1.65
C LYS A 384 1.51 0.96 2.45
N VAL A 385 0.61 1.27 3.41
CA VAL A 385 0.83 2.33 4.40
C VAL A 385 1.86 1.90 5.44
N PRO A 386 2.64 2.85 6.01
CA PRO A 386 3.74 2.54 6.92
C PRO A 386 3.29 1.97 8.27
N TYR A 387 4.26 1.44 8.97
CA TYR A 387 4.18 1.02 10.38
C TYR A 387 3.10 -0.05 10.65
N HIS A 388 3.05 -1.04 9.77
CA HIS A 388 2.31 -2.29 9.94
C HIS A 388 3.30 -3.46 9.94
N PRO A 389 2.94 -4.63 10.52
CA PRO A 389 3.76 -5.83 10.39
C PRO A 389 4.01 -6.19 8.93
N THR A 390 5.27 -6.50 8.61
CA THR A 390 5.71 -6.79 7.24
C THR A 390 6.20 -8.23 7.07
N SER A 391 6.30 -9.00 8.17
CA SER A 391 6.87 -10.35 8.20
C SER A 391 6.14 -11.38 7.32
N GLU A 392 4.84 -11.20 7.06
CA GLU A 392 4.04 -12.11 6.24
C GLU A 392 3.76 -11.58 4.82
N ARG A 393 4.37 -10.47 4.38
CA ARG A 393 4.02 -9.82 3.11
C ARG A 393 4.69 -10.41 1.88
N SER A 394 5.75 -11.18 2.04
CA SER A 394 6.44 -11.82 0.91
C SER A 394 5.62 -12.88 0.19
N THR A 395 4.50 -13.30 0.78
CA THR A 395 3.58 -14.27 0.17
C THR A 395 2.12 -13.90 0.39
N ARG A 396 1.26 -14.27 -0.57
CA ARG A 396 -0.18 -14.02 -0.52
C ARG A 396 -0.96 -15.24 -1.02
N PRO A 397 -2.06 -15.65 -0.36
CA PRO A 397 -2.94 -16.69 -0.88
C PRO A 397 -3.52 -16.30 -2.24
N VAL A 398 -3.54 -17.24 -3.19
CA VAL A 398 -4.32 -17.07 -4.42
C VAL A 398 -5.78 -17.38 -4.07
N PRO A 399 -6.73 -16.52 -4.44
CA PRO A 399 -8.14 -16.75 -4.16
C PRO A 399 -8.75 -17.81 -5.11
N ILE A 400 -8.28 -19.04 -4.99
CA ILE A 400 -8.86 -20.20 -5.70
C ILE A 400 -9.53 -21.08 -4.65
N PRO A 401 -10.86 -21.27 -4.69
CA PRO A 401 -11.58 -22.11 -3.74
C PRO A 401 -10.96 -23.52 -3.66
N GLY A 402 -10.70 -23.98 -2.44
CA GLY A 402 -10.15 -25.32 -2.17
C GLY A 402 -8.66 -25.50 -2.49
N GLN A 403 -7.92 -24.45 -2.86
CA GLN A 403 -6.48 -24.51 -3.11
C GLN A 403 -5.70 -23.59 -2.17
N SER A 404 -4.61 -24.12 -1.61
CA SER A 404 -3.66 -23.38 -0.74
C SER A 404 -2.44 -22.86 -1.52
N LEU A 405 -2.64 -22.44 -2.77
CA LEU A 405 -1.54 -21.89 -3.57
C LEU A 405 -1.19 -20.49 -3.07
N MET A 406 0.09 -20.26 -2.82
CA MET A 406 0.62 -18.96 -2.42
C MET A 406 1.33 -18.28 -3.58
N LEU A 407 1.05 -17.00 -3.81
CA LEU A 407 1.85 -16.13 -4.68
C LEU A 407 3.10 -15.67 -3.94
N ASP A 408 4.21 -15.64 -4.66
CA ASP A 408 5.44 -14.99 -4.23
C ASP A 408 5.34 -13.50 -4.57
N MET A 409 5.28 -12.67 -3.54
CA MET A 409 5.22 -11.21 -3.69
C MET A 409 6.61 -10.59 -3.70
N GLY A 410 7.65 -11.38 -3.37
CA GLY A 410 9.02 -10.90 -3.19
C GLY A 410 9.20 -10.08 -1.92
N GLY A 411 10.34 -9.41 -1.84
CA GLY A 411 10.68 -8.49 -0.77
C GLY A 411 11.06 -9.12 0.56
N THR A 412 11.63 -8.28 1.40
CA THR A 412 11.99 -8.58 2.79
C THR A 412 11.18 -7.72 3.75
N PRO A 413 10.99 -8.13 5.03
CA PRO A 413 10.29 -7.31 6.01
C PRO A 413 10.85 -5.88 6.14
N ALA A 414 12.17 -5.73 6.21
CA ALA A 414 12.84 -4.43 6.28
C ALA A 414 12.71 -3.62 4.98
N GLY A 415 12.72 -4.30 3.81
CA GLY A 415 12.48 -3.68 2.51
C GLY A 415 11.08 -3.08 2.42
N TYR A 416 10.07 -3.85 2.79
CA TYR A 416 8.69 -3.36 2.85
C TYR A 416 8.51 -2.21 3.84
N ALA A 417 9.10 -2.29 5.05
CA ALA A 417 9.00 -1.22 6.04
C ALA A 417 9.56 0.12 5.52
N ARG A 418 10.72 0.07 4.83
CA ARG A 418 11.29 1.25 4.17
C ARG A 418 10.41 1.76 3.03
N ALA A 419 9.93 0.85 2.18
CA ALA A 419 9.08 1.21 1.05
C ALA A 419 7.79 1.86 1.50
N ASP A 420 7.09 1.29 2.47
CA ASP A 420 5.85 1.83 3.02
C ASP A 420 6.05 3.26 3.55
N ALA A 421 7.12 3.49 4.33
CA ALA A 421 7.39 4.80 4.93
C ALA A 421 7.76 5.85 3.88
N GLN A 422 8.64 5.52 2.94
CA GLN A 422 9.08 6.44 1.88
C GLN A 422 7.95 6.72 0.89
N ALA A 423 7.23 5.67 0.45
CA ALA A 423 6.12 5.78 -0.50
C ALA A 423 4.99 6.63 0.06
N TRP A 424 4.59 6.40 1.30
CA TRP A 424 3.52 7.17 1.93
C TRP A 424 3.85 8.66 2.04
N LYS A 425 5.07 8.97 2.51
CA LYS A 425 5.57 10.36 2.58
C LYS A 425 5.57 11.02 1.20
N ARG A 426 6.03 10.29 0.17
CA ARG A 426 6.13 10.81 -1.19
C ARG A 426 4.73 10.99 -1.81
N THR A 427 3.81 10.04 -1.58
CA THR A 427 2.41 10.13 -2.02
C THR A 427 1.73 11.38 -1.47
N LEU A 428 1.85 11.64 -0.17
CA LEU A 428 1.27 12.85 0.43
C LEU A 428 1.87 14.11 -0.19
N ALA A 429 3.19 14.17 -0.36
CA ALA A 429 3.85 15.32 -0.98
C ALA A 429 3.41 15.54 -2.43
N THR A 430 3.27 14.45 -3.23
CA THR A 430 2.81 14.54 -4.62
C THR A 430 1.35 14.97 -4.73
N LEU A 431 0.49 14.47 -3.82
CA LEU A 431 -0.90 14.92 -3.76
C LEU A 431 -1.01 16.38 -3.33
N ASP A 432 -0.23 16.80 -2.32
CA ASP A 432 -0.22 18.20 -1.87
C ASP A 432 0.26 19.14 -2.99
N GLU A 433 1.31 18.76 -3.74
CA GLU A 433 1.81 19.55 -4.87
C GLU A 433 0.79 19.68 -6.01
N GLY A 434 0.18 18.55 -6.41
CA GLY A 434 -0.67 18.51 -7.61
C GLY A 434 -2.13 18.90 -7.37
N LEU A 435 -2.57 18.98 -6.09
CA LEU A 435 -3.94 19.33 -5.73
C LEU A 435 -4.05 20.73 -5.07
N GLN A 436 -2.99 21.51 -5.12
CA GLN A 436 -3.08 22.94 -4.76
C GLN A 436 -3.99 23.68 -5.74
N PRO A 437 -4.72 24.72 -5.26
CA PRO A 437 -5.61 25.52 -6.10
C PRO A 437 -4.86 26.23 -7.22
#